data_41afd0d33bf8168c4a36faadeb186b67
#
_entry.id   41afd0d33bf8168c4a36faadeb186b67
#
_cell.length_a   1.000
_cell.length_b   1.000
_cell.length_c   1.000
_cell.angle_alpha   90.00
_cell.angle_beta   90.00
_cell.angle_gamma   90.00
#
_symmetry.space_group_name_H-M   'P 1'
#
loop_
_entity.id
_entity.type
_entity.pdbx_description
1 polymer ?
#
loop_
_entity_poly.entity_id
_entity_poly.type
_entity_poly.pdbx_seq_one_letter_code
_entity_poly.pdbx_strand_id
1 'polypeptide(L)'
;GAIKRHNRGALDPAFDQLLAKHQVKFSEAYGVDFATLAGMPAVTIKPTTEYDSRQHTLSGPLLTQVLEHVGAPSAGSTQIVMHAVDGYAVATTLDKVRAYKFIVATQMDGKPLPLGGVGPLWAIYDADNIPELSSKPLKDRFELSPWGLYHLQVTEA
;
A
#
# COMPACT_ATOMS: atom_id res chain seq x y z
N GLY A 1 -3.26 -4.95 -16.03
CA GLY A 1 -3.53 -3.70 -15.34
C GLY A 1 -3.27 -2.47 -16.20
N ALA A 2 -3.56 -1.32 -15.67
CA ALA A 2 -3.47 -0.06 -16.41
C ALA A 2 -2.10 0.64 -16.32
N ILE A 3 -1.10 0.01 -15.72
CA ILE A 3 0.25 0.58 -15.60
C ILE A 3 0.99 0.51 -16.93
N LYS A 4 1.89 1.48 -17.16
CA LYS A 4 2.64 1.59 -18.43
C LYS A 4 3.99 0.89 -18.41
N ARG A 5 4.55 0.67 -17.22
CA ARG A 5 5.87 0.05 -17.07
C ARG A 5 5.72 -1.38 -16.60
N HIS A 6 6.51 -2.27 -17.20
CA HIS A 6 6.52 -3.69 -16.86
C HIS A 6 7.96 -4.18 -16.80
N ASN A 7 8.30 -4.99 -15.81
CA ASN A 7 9.62 -5.63 -15.68
C ASN A 7 9.52 -7.13 -15.46
N ARG A 8 8.32 -7.68 -15.53
CA ARG A 8 8.12 -9.13 -15.50
C ARG A 8 6.88 -9.52 -16.32
N GLY A 9 6.87 -10.76 -16.77
CA GLY A 9 5.76 -11.35 -17.51
C GLY A 9 4.66 -11.91 -16.62
N ALA A 10 3.90 -12.84 -17.17
CA ALA A 10 2.75 -13.44 -16.54
C ALA A 10 3.06 -14.12 -15.20
N LEU A 11 2.05 -14.18 -14.35
CA LEU A 11 2.09 -14.92 -13.09
C LEU A 11 2.40 -16.40 -13.40
N ASP A 12 3.36 -16.96 -12.65
CA ASP A 12 3.71 -18.38 -12.70
C ASP A 12 3.27 -19.03 -11.38
N PRO A 13 2.20 -19.87 -11.41
CA PRO A 13 1.69 -20.47 -10.17
C PRO A 13 2.70 -21.31 -9.38
N ALA A 14 3.74 -21.81 -10.04
CA ALA A 14 4.79 -22.59 -9.38
C ALA A 14 5.73 -21.71 -8.54
N PHE A 15 6.03 -20.49 -9.00
CA PHE A 15 6.88 -19.55 -8.28
C PHE A 15 6.10 -18.54 -7.46
N ASP A 16 5.00 -18.05 -8.02
CA ASP A 16 4.19 -16.99 -7.40
C ASP A 16 3.08 -17.62 -6.54
N GLN A 17 3.43 -18.51 -5.65
CA GLN A 17 2.47 -19.34 -4.92
C GLN A 17 1.49 -18.51 -4.09
N LEU A 18 1.97 -17.45 -3.43
CA LEU A 18 1.11 -16.60 -2.62
C LEU A 18 0.09 -15.85 -3.48
N LEU A 19 0.54 -15.28 -4.59
CA LEU A 19 -0.32 -14.58 -5.54
C LEU A 19 -1.36 -15.54 -6.14
N ALA A 20 -0.93 -16.74 -6.52
CA ALA A 20 -1.82 -17.75 -7.07
C ALA A 20 -2.85 -18.22 -6.04
N LYS A 21 -2.45 -18.41 -4.79
CA LYS A 21 -3.32 -18.78 -3.68
C LYS A 21 -4.40 -17.71 -3.43
N HIS A 22 -4.03 -16.44 -3.56
CA HIS A 22 -4.97 -15.32 -3.42
C HIS A 22 -5.73 -15.01 -4.70
N GLN A 23 -5.59 -15.86 -5.74
CA GLN A 23 -6.28 -15.74 -7.02
C GLN A 23 -5.96 -14.44 -7.77
N VAL A 24 -4.79 -13.88 -7.55
CA VAL A 24 -4.27 -12.76 -8.33
C VAL A 24 -3.82 -13.26 -9.69
N LYS A 25 -4.17 -12.54 -10.74
CA LYS A 25 -3.80 -12.90 -12.12
C LYS A 25 -3.28 -11.67 -12.84
N PHE A 26 -2.21 -11.85 -13.61
CA PHE A 26 -1.71 -10.81 -14.50
C PHE A 26 -0.88 -11.45 -15.63
N SER A 27 -0.83 -10.78 -16.77
CA SER A 27 0.04 -11.15 -17.90
C SER A 27 1.35 -10.39 -17.87
N GLU A 28 1.36 -9.21 -17.26
CA GLU A 28 2.53 -8.35 -17.08
C GLU A 28 2.42 -7.63 -15.75
N ALA A 29 3.55 -7.37 -15.12
CA ALA A 29 3.58 -6.64 -13.86
C ALA A 29 4.90 -5.87 -13.71
N TYR A 30 4.95 -4.95 -12.76
CA TYR A 30 6.17 -4.28 -12.35
C TYR A 30 6.50 -4.71 -10.92
N GLY A 31 7.58 -5.47 -10.77
CA GLY A 31 8.10 -5.82 -9.46
C GLY A 31 8.97 -4.69 -8.92
N VAL A 32 8.63 -4.18 -7.76
CA VAL A 32 9.39 -3.12 -7.08
C VAL A 32 10.09 -3.75 -5.87
N ASP A 33 11.41 -3.67 -5.83
CA ASP A 33 12.15 -4.19 -4.69
C ASP A 33 12.17 -3.17 -3.53
N PHE A 34 12.56 -3.65 -2.36
CA PHE A 34 12.61 -2.82 -1.15
C PHE A 34 13.59 -1.65 -1.30
N ALA A 35 14.74 -1.88 -1.94
CA ALA A 35 15.74 -0.84 -2.15
C ALA A 35 15.20 0.32 -2.97
N THR A 36 14.42 0.03 -4.02
CA THR A 36 13.77 1.05 -4.84
C THR A 36 12.79 1.88 -4.02
N LEU A 37 11.95 1.23 -3.20
CA LEU A 37 11.01 1.92 -2.31
C LEU A 37 11.74 2.78 -1.28
N ALA A 38 12.77 2.23 -0.65
CA ALA A 38 13.56 2.94 0.35
C ALA A 38 14.33 4.13 -0.24
N GLY A 39 14.65 4.08 -1.54
CA GLY A 39 15.33 5.16 -2.25
C GLY A 39 14.41 6.30 -2.72
N MET A 40 13.09 6.12 -2.68
CA MET A 40 12.15 7.20 -2.99
C MET A 40 12.08 8.21 -1.86
N PRO A 41 11.72 9.48 -2.13
CA PRO A 41 11.54 10.46 -1.07
C PRO A 41 10.53 9.96 -0.04
N ALA A 42 10.94 9.92 1.23
CA ALA A 42 10.11 9.40 2.31
C ALA A 42 9.26 10.52 2.92
N VAL A 43 8.02 10.18 3.25
CA VAL A 43 7.12 11.01 4.05
C VAL A 43 6.97 10.35 5.40
N THR A 44 7.00 11.14 6.46
CA THR A 44 6.88 10.68 7.85
C THR A 44 5.53 11.10 8.40
N ILE A 45 4.81 10.13 8.99
CA ILE A 45 3.55 10.37 9.69
C ILE A 45 3.62 9.75 11.08
N LYS A 46 2.77 10.23 11.99
CA LYS A 46 2.74 9.75 13.39
C LYS A 46 1.32 9.41 13.82
N PRO A 47 0.65 8.46 13.16
CA PRO A 47 -0.71 8.10 13.53
C PRO A 47 -0.75 7.27 14.81
N THR A 48 -1.89 7.33 15.50
CA THR A 48 -2.21 6.37 16.56
C THR A 48 -2.68 5.08 15.91
N THR A 49 -1.95 3.99 16.11
CA THR A 49 -2.26 2.72 15.46
C THR A 49 -3.31 1.92 16.23
N GLU A 50 -4.13 1.18 15.47
CA GLU A 50 -5.25 0.44 16.02
C GLU A 50 -4.82 -0.68 16.97
N TYR A 51 -3.76 -1.41 16.61
CA TYR A 51 -3.41 -2.65 17.29
C TYR A 51 -2.87 -2.46 18.72
N ASP A 52 -2.32 -1.30 19.05
CA ASP A 52 -1.77 -1.04 20.40
C ASP A 52 -2.22 0.30 20.99
N SER A 53 -3.05 1.06 20.26
CA SER A 53 -3.54 2.38 20.67
C SER A 53 -2.43 3.39 20.98
N ARG A 54 -1.26 3.20 20.37
CA ARG A 54 -0.09 4.07 20.54
C ARG A 54 0.23 4.81 19.26
N GLN A 55 0.82 5.98 19.42
CA GLN A 55 1.35 6.76 18.31
C GLN A 55 2.71 6.18 17.89
N HIS A 56 2.86 5.91 16.60
CA HIS A 56 4.10 5.41 16.02
C HIS A 56 4.57 6.34 14.91
N THR A 57 5.89 6.42 14.73
CA THR A 57 6.50 7.14 13.62
C THR A 57 6.64 6.17 12.44
N LEU A 58 5.89 6.42 11.38
CA LEU A 58 5.92 5.61 10.16
C LEU A 58 6.48 6.43 9.02
N SER A 59 7.35 5.86 8.22
CA SER A 59 7.94 6.55 7.08
C SER A 59 8.03 5.65 5.85
N GLY A 60 7.88 6.26 4.70
CA GLY A 60 7.97 5.62 3.41
C GLY A 60 7.51 6.55 2.30
N PRO A 61 7.64 6.14 1.03
CA PRO A 61 7.19 6.97 -0.08
C PRO A 61 5.67 7.11 -0.08
N LEU A 62 5.18 8.23 -0.63
CA LEU A 62 3.76 8.36 -0.94
C LEU A 62 3.34 7.25 -1.90
N LEU A 63 2.17 6.68 -1.69
CA LEU A 63 1.62 5.69 -2.62
C LEU A 63 1.47 6.28 -4.03
N THR A 64 1.11 7.56 -4.15
CA THR A 64 1.08 8.26 -5.43
C THR A 64 2.43 8.26 -6.13
N GLN A 65 3.52 8.39 -5.39
CA GLN A 65 4.88 8.32 -5.92
C GLN A 65 5.18 6.94 -6.51
N VAL A 66 4.79 5.89 -5.82
CA VAL A 66 4.94 4.51 -6.30
C VAL A 66 4.12 4.29 -7.56
N LEU A 67 2.88 4.75 -7.59
CA LEU A 67 1.99 4.63 -8.75
C LEU A 67 2.53 5.39 -9.97
N GLU A 68 3.07 6.59 -9.77
CA GLU A 68 3.72 7.34 -10.85
C GLU A 68 4.94 6.60 -11.39
N HIS A 69 5.73 6.00 -10.52
CA HIS A 69 6.93 5.25 -10.91
C HIS A 69 6.60 4.10 -11.89
N VAL A 70 5.48 3.46 -11.73
CA VAL A 70 5.05 2.35 -12.59
C VAL A 70 4.15 2.80 -13.76
N GLY A 71 3.89 4.09 -13.88
CA GLY A 71 3.10 4.65 -14.97
C GLY A 71 1.61 4.38 -14.84
N ALA A 72 1.06 4.42 -13.63
CA ALA A 72 -0.37 4.31 -13.41
C ALA A 72 -1.13 5.50 -14.00
N PRO A 73 -2.40 5.34 -14.41
CA PRO A 73 -3.23 6.46 -14.87
C PRO A 73 -3.34 7.54 -13.79
N SER A 74 -3.43 8.80 -14.22
CA SER A 74 -3.54 9.95 -13.33
C SER A 74 -4.97 10.38 -13.01
N ALA A 75 -5.97 9.75 -13.65
CA ALA A 75 -7.37 10.06 -13.39
C ALA A 75 -7.77 9.67 -11.97
N GLY A 76 -8.46 10.55 -11.26
CA GLY A 76 -8.85 10.33 -9.86
C GLY A 76 -9.75 9.12 -9.65
N SER A 77 -10.52 8.73 -10.67
CA SER A 77 -11.38 7.55 -10.66
C SER A 77 -10.63 6.23 -10.85
N THR A 78 -9.33 6.26 -11.11
CA THR A 78 -8.50 5.06 -11.22
C THR A 78 -8.67 4.18 -10.00
N GLN A 79 -8.97 2.89 -10.21
CA GLN A 79 -9.20 1.92 -9.14
C GLN A 79 -7.89 1.27 -8.71
N ILE A 80 -7.71 1.16 -7.41
CA ILE A 80 -6.53 0.54 -6.80
C ILE A 80 -6.99 -0.49 -5.81
N VAL A 81 -6.60 -1.75 -6.03
CA VAL A 81 -6.84 -2.83 -5.07
C VAL A 81 -5.51 -3.19 -4.41
N MET A 82 -5.48 -3.11 -3.10
CA MET A 82 -4.30 -3.42 -2.29
C MET A 82 -4.47 -4.80 -1.68
N HIS A 83 -3.49 -5.67 -1.90
CA HIS A 83 -3.49 -7.04 -1.40
C HIS A 83 -2.44 -7.24 -0.32
N ALA A 84 -2.86 -7.82 0.80
CA ALA A 84 -1.99 -8.16 1.92
C ALA A 84 -1.61 -9.63 1.91
N VAL A 85 -0.51 -9.95 2.56
CA VAL A 85 0.03 -11.33 2.62
C VAL A 85 -0.92 -12.32 3.31
N ASP A 86 -1.83 -11.85 4.16
CA ASP A 86 -2.83 -12.68 4.83
C ASP A 86 -4.10 -12.92 3.99
N GLY A 87 -4.16 -12.38 2.78
CA GLY A 87 -5.30 -12.49 1.89
C GLY A 87 -6.27 -11.31 1.95
N TYR A 88 -6.09 -10.38 2.88
CA TYR A 88 -6.93 -9.17 2.94
C TYR A 88 -6.74 -8.35 1.67
N ALA A 89 -7.85 -7.91 1.09
CA ALA A 89 -7.84 -7.06 -0.09
C ALA A 89 -8.82 -5.92 0.10
N VAL A 90 -8.39 -4.71 -0.26
CA VAL A 90 -9.23 -3.52 -0.14
C VAL A 90 -9.11 -2.67 -1.39
N ALA A 91 -10.24 -2.19 -1.88
CA ALA A 91 -10.32 -1.33 -3.06
C ALA A 91 -10.48 0.13 -2.66
N THR A 92 -9.80 1.01 -3.37
CA THR A 92 -9.94 2.45 -3.21
C THR A 92 -9.73 3.15 -4.56
N THR A 93 -9.84 4.46 -4.59
CA THR A 93 -9.60 5.27 -5.78
C THR A 93 -8.35 6.11 -5.63
N LEU A 94 -7.79 6.54 -6.75
CA LEU A 94 -6.63 7.44 -6.72
C LEU A 94 -6.97 8.77 -6.03
N ASP A 95 -8.19 9.28 -6.21
CA ASP A 95 -8.64 10.48 -5.49
C ASP A 95 -8.53 10.31 -3.97
N LYS A 96 -8.96 9.17 -3.44
CA LYS A 96 -8.86 8.89 -2.01
C LYS A 96 -7.42 8.72 -1.56
N VAL A 97 -6.60 8.06 -2.36
CA VAL A 97 -5.16 7.90 -2.09
C VAL A 97 -4.48 9.27 -1.97
N ARG A 98 -4.84 10.20 -2.85
CA ARG A 98 -4.34 11.58 -2.81
C ARG A 98 -4.88 12.34 -1.58
N ALA A 99 -6.18 12.26 -1.33
CA ALA A 99 -6.83 12.99 -0.25
C ALA A 99 -6.29 12.57 1.12
N TYR A 100 -6.10 11.27 1.33
CA TYR A 100 -5.60 10.72 2.59
C TYR A 100 -4.07 10.74 2.68
N LYS A 101 -3.38 11.02 1.57
CA LYS A 101 -1.91 11.00 1.51
C LYS A 101 -1.33 9.68 1.99
N PHE A 102 -1.82 8.58 1.44
CA PHE A 102 -1.31 7.24 1.74
C PHE A 102 0.20 7.18 1.53
N ILE A 103 0.89 6.54 2.45
CA ILE A 103 2.29 6.15 2.27
C ILE A 103 2.40 4.62 2.19
N VAL A 104 3.46 4.15 1.55
CA VAL A 104 3.89 2.77 1.66
C VAL A 104 5.00 2.76 2.71
N ALA A 105 4.63 2.51 3.96
CA ALA A 105 5.57 2.55 5.06
C ALA A 105 6.58 1.42 4.94
N THR A 106 7.85 1.76 5.02
CA THR A 106 8.99 0.85 5.01
C THR A 106 9.64 0.76 6.37
N GLN A 107 9.40 1.76 7.24
CA GLN A 107 9.97 1.84 8.58
C GLN A 107 8.92 2.27 9.60
N MET A 108 9.07 1.77 10.82
CA MET A 108 8.29 2.17 11.98
C MET A 108 9.25 2.38 13.16
N ASP A 109 9.15 3.57 13.78
CA ASP A 109 9.99 3.94 14.93
C ASP A 109 11.50 3.81 14.63
N GLY A 110 11.90 4.14 13.40
CA GLY A 110 13.28 4.11 12.95
C GLY A 110 13.83 2.74 12.54
N LYS A 111 12.99 1.72 12.49
CA LYS A 111 13.37 0.35 12.14
C LYS A 111 12.52 -0.18 11.01
N PRO A 112 13.02 -1.14 10.19
CA PRO A 112 12.18 -1.82 9.22
C PRO A 112 10.98 -2.47 9.89
N LEU A 113 9.85 -2.54 9.15
CA LEU A 113 8.66 -3.22 9.64
C LEU A 113 8.94 -4.73 9.77
N PRO A 114 8.56 -5.36 10.91
CA PRO A 114 8.89 -6.75 11.12
C PRO A 114 8.06 -7.70 10.25
N LEU A 115 8.74 -8.68 9.66
CA LEU A 115 8.07 -9.84 9.06
C LEU A 115 7.33 -10.61 10.15
N GLY A 116 6.10 -11.00 9.86
CA GLY A 116 5.26 -11.66 10.86
C GLY A 116 4.52 -10.71 11.78
N GLY A 117 4.83 -9.40 11.71
CA GLY A 117 4.04 -8.32 12.32
C GLY A 117 3.28 -7.56 11.24
N VAL A 118 3.44 -6.23 11.20
CA VAL A 118 2.77 -5.37 10.23
C VAL A 118 3.53 -5.22 8.90
N GLY A 119 4.73 -5.79 8.82
CA GLY A 119 5.60 -5.72 7.65
C GLY A 119 5.35 -6.82 6.62
N PRO A 120 6.15 -6.79 5.55
CA PRO A 120 7.28 -5.89 5.36
C PRO A 120 6.92 -4.47 4.94
N LEU A 121 5.70 -4.25 4.43
CA LEU A 121 5.21 -2.95 3.99
C LEU A 121 3.82 -2.70 4.57
N TRP A 122 3.48 -1.45 4.78
CA TRP A 122 2.18 -1.06 5.29
C TRP A 122 1.65 0.14 4.48
N ALA A 123 0.54 -0.05 3.78
CA ALA A 123 -0.18 1.06 3.18
C ALA A 123 -0.99 1.74 4.27
N ILE A 124 -0.61 2.95 4.65
CA ILE A 124 -1.21 3.64 5.79
C ILE A 124 -1.28 5.15 5.54
N TYR A 125 -2.15 5.79 6.27
CA TYR A 125 -2.37 7.23 6.24
C TYR A 125 -2.45 7.78 7.66
N ASP A 126 -2.28 9.09 7.80
CA ASP A 126 -2.31 9.76 9.11
C ASP A 126 -3.77 10.05 9.51
N ALA A 127 -4.46 9.03 10.01
CA ALA A 127 -5.88 9.10 10.34
C ALA A 127 -6.19 10.13 11.42
N ASP A 128 -5.27 10.40 12.34
CA ASP A 128 -5.46 11.38 13.40
C ASP A 128 -5.66 12.80 12.84
N ASN A 129 -5.08 13.07 11.68
CA ASN A 129 -5.15 14.37 11.00
C ASN A 129 -6.12 14.40 9.82
N ILE A 130 -6.94 13.38 9.64
CA ILE A 130 -8.01 13.34 8.65
C ILE A 130 -9.35 13.50 9.38
N PRO A 131 -10.05 14.63 9.24
CA PRO A 131 -11.24 14.93 10.06
C PRO A 131 -12.32 13.85 10.01
N GLU A 132 -12.60 13.30 8.82
CA GLU A 132 -13.62 12.25 8.66
C GLU A 132 -13.24 10.92 9.33
N LEU A 133 -11.95 10.71 9.63
CA LEU A 133 -11.46 9.52 10.30
C LEU A 133 -11.20 9.74 11.78
N SER A 134 -10.66 10.91 12.14
CA SER A 134 -10.34 11.23 13.54
C SER A 134 -11.60 11.27 14.43
N SER A 135 -12.75 11.52 13.84
CA SER A 135 -14.04 11.50 14.53
C SER A 135 -14.59 10.09 14.76
N LYS A 136 -14.01 9.06 14.11
CA LYS A 136 -14.43 7.68 14.26
C LYS A 136 -13.70 6.99 15.41
N PRO A 137 -14.27 5.90 16.00
CA PRO A 137 -13.53 5.04 16.90
C PRO A 137 -12.24 4.53 16.25
N LEU A 138 -11.18 4.34 17.02
CA LEU A 138 -9.88 3.93 16.50
C LEU A 138 -9.95 2.67 15.64
N LYS A 139 -10.76 1.70 16.02
CA LYS A 139 -10.96 0.45 15.27
C LYS A 139 -11.54 0.64 13.86
N ASP A 140 -12.14 1.78 13.57
CA ASP A 140 -12.81 2.06 12.30
C ASP A 140 -12.01 3.02 11.40
N ARG A 141 -10.81 3.44 11.83
CA ARG A 141 -10.02 4.43 11.10
C ARG A 141 -9.17 3.85 9.97
N PHE A 142 -8.78 2.58 10.07
CA PHE A 142 -7.80 1.97 9.19
C PHE A 142 -8.36 0.89 8.26
N GLU A 143 -9.62 1.00 7.89
CA GLU A 143 -10.29 0.05 6.99
C GLU A 143 -9.62 -0.07 5.62
N LEU A 144 -8.99 1.02 5.15
CA LEU A 144 -8.30 1.07 3.86
C LEU A 144 -6.78 0.90 3.98
N SER A 145 -6.29 0.42 5.12
CA SER A 145 -4.87 0.42 5.47
C SER A 145 -4.34 -1.00 5.70
N PRO A 146 -4.11 -1.79 4.63
CA PRO A 146 -3.60 -3.14 4.80
C PRO A 146 -2.13 -3.15 5.20
N TRP A 147 -1.80 -3.83 6.29
CA TRP A 147 -0.43 -4.17 6.63
C TRP A 147 -0.04 -5.49 5.97
N GLY A 148 1.27 -5.71 5.78
CA GLY A 148 1.72 -6.84 4.98
C GLY A 148 1.40 -6.66 3.49
N LEU A 149 1.42 -5.41 3.01
CA LEU A 149 1.15 -5.10 1.61
C LEU A 149 2.19 -5.77 0.70
N TYR A 150 1.73 -6.46 -0.35
CA TYR A 150 2.65 -7.11 -1.29
C TYR A 150 2.24 -6.96 -2.76
N HIS A 151 1.01 -6.56 -3.05
CA HIS A 151 0.52 -6.43 -4.42
C HIS A 151 -0.48 -5.30 -4.56
N LEU A 152 -0.34 -4.55 -5.64
CA LEU A 152 -1.29 -3.51 -6.05
C LEU A 152 -1.83 -3.85 -7.43
N GLN A 153 -3.16 -3.83 -7.57
CA GLN A 153 -3.82 -3.94 -8.87
C GLN A 153 -4.38 -2.58 -9.24
N VAL A 154 -4.01 -2.09 -10.41
CA VAL A 154 -4.44 -0.79 -10.92
C VAL A 154 -5.30 -0.99 -12.15
N THR A 155 -6.51 -0.45 -12.15
CA THR A 155 -7.43 -0.51 -13.28
C THR A 155 -8.03 0.86 -13.55
N GLU A 156 -8.34 1.14 -14.80
CA GLU A 156 -9.10 2.34 -15.16
C GLU A 156 -10.55 2.17 -14.69
N ALA A 157 -11.16 3.29 -14.37
CA ALA A 157 -12.55 3.29 -13.91
C ALA A 157 -13.54 2.90 -15.02
#